data_ab97d04443a9c7a72d4070be79930543
#
_entry.id   ab97d04443a9c7a72d4070be79930543
#
_cell.length_a   1.000
_cell.length_b   1.000
_cell.length_c   1.000
_cell.angle_alpha   90.00
_cell.angle_beta   90.00
_cell.angle_gamma   90.00
#
_symmetry.space_group_name_H-M   'P 1'
#
loop_
_entity.id
_entity.type
_entity.pdbx_description
1 polymer ?
#
loop_
_entity_poly.entity_id
_entity_poly.type
_entity_poly.pdbx_seq_one_letter_code
_entity_poly.pdbx_strand_id
1 'polypeptide(L)'
;MAGTDSQRSAVYAAEDQWSAILDRGGIVDFFGSTLVVPTQRRFGDLQAARDYVQGVCAMIGVEAPVVRARRGHTRAHYESSTATIAIPDMESTGAWAGRESVVLHEIAHHWTFLTCGSLTHGRDFRSAMLTVVSETLGDQAALLLRAGYDGAVCG
;
A
#
# COMPACT_ATOMS: atom_id res chain seq x y z
N MET A 1 19.48 -1.86 17.28
CA MET A 1 18.52 -2.98 17.31
C MET A 1 17.30 -2.63 16.51
N ALA A 2 16.91 -3.50 15.59
CA ALA A 2 15.64 -3.35 14.95
C ALA A 2 14.54 -3.54 16.00
N GLY A 3 13.70 -2.53 16.21
CA GLY A 3 12.56 -2.63 17.11
C GLY A 3 11.59 -3.71 16.61
N THR A 4 10.86 -4.32 17.54
CA THR A 4 9.79 -5.27 17.20
C THR A 4 8.70 -4.51 16.46
N ASP A 5 8.27 -5.05 15.31
CA ASP A 5 7.17 -4.48 14.53
C ASP A 5 5.82 -4.95 15.11
N SER A 6 5.47 -4.36 16.25
CA SER A 6 4.29 -4.78 17.03
C SER A 6 2.96 -4.42 16.36
N GLN A 7 2.98 -3.55 15.35
CA GLN A 7 1.77 -3.05 14.71
C GLN A 7 1.51 -3.70 13.35
N ARG A 8 2.39 -4.58 12.91
CA ARG A 8 2.30 -5.21 11.59
C ARG A 8 0.96 -5.89 11.32
N SER A 9 0.54 -6.76 12.23
CA SER A 9 -0.72 -7.52 12.06
C SER A 9 -1.94 -6.60 12.02
N ALA A 10 -1.97 -5.58 12.88
CA ALA A 10 -3.07 -4.62 12.92
C ALA A 10 -3.14 -3.79 11.62
N VAL A 11 -1.99 -3.37 11.11
CA VAL A 11 -1.90 -2.61 9.85
C VAL A 11 -2.38 -3.46 8.67
N TYR A 12 -1.91 -4.70 8.55
CA TYR A 12 -2.37 -5.58 7.48
C TYR A 12 -3.87 -5.85 7.56
N ALA A 13 -4.41 -6.09 8.77
CA ALA A 13 -5.84 -6.32 8.92
C ALA A 13 -6.67 -5.11 8.48
N ALA A 14 -6.25 -3.90 8.85
CA ALA A 14 -6.93 -2.68 8.44
C ALA A 14 -6.85 -2.48 6.92
N GLU A 15 -5.69 -2.71 6.33
CA GLU A 15 -5.50 -2.57 4.89
C GLU A 15 -6.27 -3.63 4.09
N ASP A 16 -6.36 -4.86 4.59
CA ASP A 16 -7.11 -5.93 3.92
C ASP A 16 -8.60 -5.59 3.86
N GLN A 17 -9.18 -5.06 4.94
CA GLN A 17 -10.57 -4.62 4.97
C GLN A 17 -10.81 -3.44 4.03
N TRP A 18 -9.95 -2.46 4.07
CA TRP A 18 -9.99 -1.30 3.20
C TRP A 18 -9.85 -1.68 1.72
N SER A 19 -8.90 -2.55 1.40
CA SER A 19 -8.68 -3.05 0.05
C SER A 19 -9.91 -3.77 -0.50
N ALA A 20 -10.58 -4.57 0.33
CA ALA A 20 -11.81 -5.26 -0.08
C ALA A 20 -12.93 -4.26 -0.46
N ILE A 21 -13.03 -3.14 0.24
CA ILE A 21 -13.97 -2.07 -0.10
C ILE A 21 -13.58 -1.45 -1.45
N LEU A 22 -12.30 -1.19 -1.67
CA LEU A 22 -11.80 -0.60 -2.92
C LEU A 22 -11.92 -1.55 -4.12
N ASP A 23 -11.99 -2.86 -3.90
CA ASP A 23 -12.25 -3.80 -4.99
C ASP A 23 -13.61 -3.56 -5.63
N ARG A 24 -14.56 -3.07 -4.86
CA ARG A 24 -15.90 -2.71 -5.33
C ARG A 24 -16.03 -1.24 -5.68
N GLY A 25 -15.42 -0.37 -4.86
CA GLY A 25 -15.58 1.08 -4.98
C GLY A 25 -17.00 1.55 -4.70
N GLY A 26 -17.28 2.80 -4.98
CA GLY A 26 -18.61 3.38 -4.89
C GLY A 26 -18.89 4.08 -3.57
N ILE A 27 -20.13 3.97 -3.11
CA ILE A 27 -20.63 4.70 -1.94
C ILE A 27 -20.41 3.86 -0.68
N VAL A 28 -19.82 4.48 0.35
CA VAL A 28 -19.54 3.84 1.64
C VAL A 28 -20.16 4.71 2.75
N ASP A 29 -20.92 4.07 3.66
CA ASP A 29 -21.38 4.73 4.87
C ASP A 29 -20.20 4.88 5.85
N PHE A 30 -20.05 6.08 6.41
CA PHE A 30 -18.94 6.42 7.29
C PHE A 30 -19.47 7.27 8.44
N PHE A 31 -19.83 6.61 9.54
CA PHE A 31 -20.38 7.26 10.74
C PHE A 31 -21.54 8.22 10.43
N GLY A 32 -22.48 7.77 9.58
CA GLY A 32 -23.62 8.57 9.17
C GLY A 32 -23.36 9.53 8.01
N SER A 33 -22.11 9.67 7.58
CA SER A 33 -21.74 10.42 6.37
C SER A 33 -21.52 9.47 5.22
N THR A 34 -21.53 10.00 4.01
CA THR A 34 -21.29 9.23 2.79
C THR A 34 -19.93 9.55 2.23
N LEU A 35 -19.11 8.52 2.01
CA LEU A 35 -17.87 8.64 1.24
C LEU A 35 -18.06 8.03 -0.14
N VAL A 36 -17.40 8.60 -1.14
CA VAL A 36 -17.31 8.03 -2.48
C VAL A 36 -15.87 7.63 -2.71
N VAL A 37 -15.61 6.34 -2.90
CA VAL A 37 -14.27 5.82 -3.13
C VAL A 37 -14.17 5.18 -4.51
N PRO A 38 -12.99 5.31 -5.18
CA PRO A 38 -12.82 4.69 -6.49
C PRO A 38 -12.65 3.19 -6.36
N THR A 39 -12.87 2.48 -7.46
CA THR A 39 -12.43 1.09 -7.58
C THR A 39 -10.92 1.10 -7.77
N GLN A 40 -10.19 0.32 -6.99
CA GLN A 40 -8.74 0.26 -7.14
C GLN A 40 -8.34 -0.43 -8.44
N ARG A 41 -7.17 -0.05 -8.96
CA ARG A 41 -6.59 -0.68 -10.14
C ARG A 41 -6.12 -2.10 -9.82
N ARG A 42 -6.10 -2.92 -10.87
CA ARG A 42 -5.48 -4.24 -10.84
C ARG A 42 -4.50 -4.31 -11.99
N PHE A 43 -3.24 -4.55 -11.68
CA PHE A 43 -2.19 -4.61 -12.69
C PHE A 43 -2.18 -6.01 -13.30
N GLY A 44 -2.24 -6.07 -14.64
CA GLY A 44 -2.27 -7.34 -15.37
C GLY A 44 -0.89 -7.95 -15.55
N ASP A 45 0.17 -7.14 -15.48
CA ASP A 45 1.54 -7.59 -15.65
C ASP A 45 2.52 -6.72 -14.86
N LEU A 46 3.77 -7.18 -14.82
CA LEU A 46 4.83 -6.50 -14.08
C LEU A 46 5.15 -5.11 -14.65
N GLN A 47 5.05 -4.94 -15.96
CA GLN A 47 5.35 -3.65 -16.60
C GLN A 47 4.32 -2.58 -16.17
N ALA A 48 3.05 -2.94 -16.11
CA ALA A 48 2.00 -2.03 -15.64
C ALA A 48 2.26 -1.58 -14.19
N ALA A 49 2.64 -2.51 -13.32
CA ALA A 49 3.01 -2.19 -11.95
C ALA A 49 4.26 -1.30 -11.89
N ARG A 50 5.26 -1.58 -12.71
CA ARG A 50 6.49 -0.78 -12.80
C ARG A 50 6.18 0.65 -13.22
N ASP A 51 5.37 0.84 -14.23
CA ASP A 51 4.98 2.16 -14.72
C ASP A 51 4.22 2.94 -13.65
N TYR A 52 3.33 2.26 -12.93
CA TYR A 52 2.59 2.86 -11.82
C TYR A 52 3.51 3.32 -10.69
N VAL A 53 4.46 2.47 -10.28
CA VAL A 53 5.44 2.81 -9.23
C VAL A 53 6.26 4.04 -9.64
N GLN A 54 6.72 4.09 -10.88
CA GLN A 54 7.47 5.24 -11.38
C GLN A 54 6.63 6.53 -11.32
N GLY A 55 5.37 6.46 -11.73
CA GLY A 55 4.47 7.61 -11.72
C GLY A 55 4.18 8.12 -10.31
N VAL A 56 3.92 7.22 -9.37
CA VAL A 56 3.68 7.59 -7.97
C VAL A 56 4.93 8.18 -7.33
N CYS A 57 6.08 7.57 -7.54
CA CYS A 57 7.34 8.08 -6.99
C CYS A 57 7.70 9.46 -7.55
N ALA A 58 7.44 9.71 -8.83
CA ALA A 58 7.61 11.04 -9.41
C ALA A 58 6.67 12.06 -8.74
N MET A 59 5.44 11.67 -8.44
CA MET A 59 4.45 12.52 -7.79
C MET A 59 4.88 12.91 -6.37
N ILE A 60 5.47 12.00 -5.61
CA ILE A 60 5.92 12.26 -4.23
C ILE A 60 7.37 12.74 -4.17
N GLY A 61 8.06 12.86 -5.30
CA GLY A 61 9.40 13.44 -5.36
C GLY A 61 10.52 12.53 -4.87
N VAL A 62 10.38 11.22 -5.03
CA VAL A 62 11.43 10.26 -4.67
C VAL A 62 11.87 9.45 -5.88
N GLU A 63 13.11 8.95 -5.83
CA GLU A 63 13.61 8.03 -6.84
C GLU A 63 12.83 6.73 -6.80
N ALA A 64 12.42 6.24 -7.96
CA ALA A 64 11.64 5.00 -8.04
C ALA A 64 12.51 3.79 -7.70
N PRO A 65 11.96 2.81 -6.93
CA PRO A 65 12.65 1.56 -6.71
C PRO A 65 12.61 0.68 -7.95
N VAL A 66 13.46 -0.34 -7.97
CA VAL A 66 13.35 -1.42 -8.95
C VAL A 66 12.10 -2.24 -8.63
N VAL A 67 11.39 -2.68 -9.64
CA VAL A 67 10.23 -3.58 -9.50
C VAL A 67 10.54 -4.89 -10.20
N ARG A 68 10.47 -6.00 -9.49
CA ARG A 68 10.75 -7.33 -10.04
C ARG A 68 9.72 -8.36 -9.61
N ALA A 69 9.68 -9.47 -10.32
CA ALA A 69 8.84 -10.60 -9.96
C ALA A 69 9.44 -11.35 -8.76
N ARG A 70 8.57 -11.95 -7.95
CA ARG A 70 8.95 -12.72 -6.76
C ARG A 70 8.33 -14.12 -6.87
N ARG A 71 9.15 -15.13 -7.13
CA ARG A 71 8.69 -16.52 -7.26
C ARG A 71 8.51 -17.18 -5.90
N GLY A 72 7.53 -18.08 -5.79
CA GLY A 72 7.33 -18.93 -4.63
C GLY A 72 6.77 -18.23 -3.39
N HIS A 73 6.22 -17.03 -3.56
CA HIS A 73 5.65 -16.24 -2.47
C HIS A 73 4.26 -15.74 -2.85
N THR A 74 3.45 -15.45 -1.82
CA THR A 74 2.07 -14.96 -1.99
C THR A 74 1.94 -13.48 -1.66
N ARG A 75 2.96 -12.86 -1.02
CA ARG A 75 2.95 -11.46 -0.64
C ARG A 75 4.05 -10.69 -1.36
N ALA A 76 3.76 -9.43 -1.68
CA ALA A 76 4.77 -8.49 -2.11
C ALA A 76 5.71 -8.15 -0.96
N HIS A 77 6.89 -7.64 -1.29
CA HIS A 77 7.93 -7.38 -0.31
C HIS A 77 8.81 -6.23 -0.79
N TYR A 78 9.22 -5.37 0.14
CA TYR A 78 10.21 -4.33 -0.11
C TYR A 78 11.58 -4.75 0.41
N GLU A 79 12.58 -4.74 -0.46
CA GLU A 79 13.97 -5.04 -0.12
C GLU A 79 14.76 -3.73 -0.02
N SER A 80 15.03 -3.30 1.21
CA SER A 80 15.69 -2.02 1.46
C SER A 80 17.14 -1.98 0.96
N SER A 81 17.86 -3.09 1.07
CA SER A 81 19.27 -3.16 0.67
C SER A 81 19.49 -2.89 -0.82
N THR A 82 18.51 -3.16 -1.66
CA THR A 82 18.58 -3.00 -3.10
C THR A 82 17.54 -2.02 -3.64
N ALA A 83 16.78 -1.36 -2.76
CA ALA A 83 15.67 -0.48 -3.13
C ALA A 83 14.76 -1.14 -4.18
N THR A 84 14.25 -2.31 -3.85
CA THR A 84 13.49 -3.15 -4.79
C THR A 84 12.14 -3.53 -4.21
N ILE A 85 11.09 -3.39 -4.99
CA ILE A 85 9.77 -3.96 -4.71
C ILE A 85 9.67 -5.29 -5.47
N ALA A 86 9.49 -6.38 -4.73
CA ALA A 86 9.30 -7.71 -5.29
C ALA A 86 7.81 -8.08 -5.22
N ILE A 87 7.22 -8.37 -6.36
CA ILE A 87 5.79 -8.66 -6.47
C ILE A 87 5.61 -10.12 -6.90
N PRO A 88 4.78 -10.92 -6.17
CA PRO A 88 4.49 -12.28 -6.59
C PRO A 88 3.96 -12.32 -8.02
N ASP A 89 4.26 -13.42 -8.71
CA ASP A 89 3.80 -13.61 -10.09
C ASP A 89 2.27 -13.53 -10.15
N MET A 90 1.77 -12.55 -10.86
CA MET A 90 0.33 -12.27 -10.98
C MET A 90 -0.40 -13.35 -11.76
N GLU A 91 0.29 -14.08 -12.64
CA GLU A 91 -0.31 -15.15 -13.42
C GLU A 91 -0.53 -16.40 -12.56
N SER A 92 0.38 -16.71 -11.64
CA SER A 92 0.30 -17.94 -10.83
C SER A 92 -0.45 -17.75 -9.52
N THR A 93 -0.47 -16.53 -8.94
CA THR A 93 -1.11 -16.25 -7.64
C THR A 93 -2.49 -15.62 -7.76
N GLY A 94 -2.96 -15.41 -9.00
CA GLY A 94 -4.20 -14.68 -9.24
C GLY A 94 -4.05 -13.18 -9.02
N ALA A 95 -5.18 -12.47 -9.07
CA ALA A 95 -5.20 -11.01 -9.13
C ALA A 95 -4.87 -10.31 -7.81
N TRP A 96 -4.65 -11.05 -6.70
CA TRP A 96 -4.47 -10.41 -5.38
C TRP A 96 -3.21 -9.56 -5.32
N ALA A 97 -2.08 -10.11 -5.76
CA ALA A 97 -0.80 -9.40 -5.71
C ALA A 97 -0.73 -8.19 -6.65
N GLY A 98 -1.59 -8.16 -7.66
CA GLY A 98 -1.67 -7.06 -8.62
C GLY A 98 -2.58 -5.90 -8.19
N ARG A 99 -3.11 -5.90 -6.97
CA ARG A 99 -3.96 -4.80 -6.49
C ARG A 99 -3.15 -3.54 -6.22
N GLU A 100 -3.72 -2.42 -6.54
CA GLU A 100 -3.13 -1.10 -6.27
C GLU A 100 -2.76 -0.93 -4.79
N SER A 101 -3.61 -1.39 -3.87
CA SER A 101 -3.37 -1.32 -2.43
C SER A 101 -2.09 -2.05 -2.01
N VAL A 102 -1.78 -3.18 -2.63
CA VAL A 102 -0.56 -3.95 -2.36
C VAL A 102 0.67 -3.18 -2.83
N VAL A 103 0.62 -2.63 -4.03
CA VAL A 103 1.74 -1.87 -4.60
C VAL A 103 1.98 -0.58 -3.82
N LEU A 104 0.91 0.13 -3.43
CA LEU A 104 1.02 1.34 -2.62
C LEU A 104 1.66 1.06 -1.25
N HIS A 105 1.35 -0.08 -0.64
CA HIS A 105 1.97 -0.50 0.62
C HIS A 105 3.51 -0.58 0.49
N GLU A 106 3.99 -1.18 -0.59
CA GLU A 106 5.43 -1.32 -0.82
C GLU A 106 6.09 0.02 -1.18
N ILE A 107 5.40 0.90 -1.90
CA ILE A 107 5.87 2.27 -2.15
C ILE A 107 6.00 3.04 -0.83
N ALA A 108 5.04 2.88 0.09
CA ALA A 108 5.10 3.51 1.41
C ALA A 108 6.31 3.03 2.20
N HIS A 109 6.67 1.75 2.14
CA HIS A 109 7.90 1.25 2.75
C HIS A 109 9.15 1.88 2.14
N HIS A 110 9.20 1.97 0.82
CA HIS A 110 10.32 2.60 0.12
C HIS A 110 10.50 4.06 0.55
N TRP A 111 9.43 4.81 0.54
CA TRP A 111 9.45 6.23 0.94
C TRP A 111 9.86 6.40 2.40
N THR A 112 9.27 5.63 3.30
CA THR A 112 9.60 5.67 4.72
C THR A 112 11.06 5.32 4.97
N PHE A 113 11.57 4.28 4.31
CA PHE A 113 12.97 3.89 4.44
C PHE A 113 13.92 5.01 3.97
N LEU A 114 13.63 5.65 2.84
CA LEU A 114 14.45 6.74 2.32
C LEU A 114 14.44 7.98 3.23
N THR A 115 13.33 8.25 3.92
CA THR A 115 13.20 9.46 4.74
C THR A 115 13.64 9.28 6.18
N CYS A 116 13.42 8.13 6.79
CA CYS A 116 13.73 7.91 8.21
C CYS A 116 14.36 6.55 8.54
N GLY A 117 14.67 5.73 7.53
CA GLY A 117 15.36 4.45 7.72
C GLY A 117 14.52 3.36 8.37
N SER A 118 13.23 3.56 8.58
CA SER A 118 12.35 2.59 9.23
C SER A 118 11.76 1.61 8.23
N LEU A 119 11.65 0.34 8.64
CA LEU A 119 10.98 -0.74 7.91
C LEU A 119 9.78 -1.30 8.67
N THR A 120 9.43 -0.71 9.81
CA THR A 120 8.27 -1.14 10.59
C THR A 120 6.97 -0.55 10.04
N HIS A 121 5.82 -1.02 10.55
CA HIS A 121 4.50 -0.49 10.21
C HIS A 121 4.03 0.56 11.23
N GLY A 122 4.97 1.30 11.81
CA GLY A 122 4.70 2.34 12.79
C GLY A 122 4.11 3.61 12.16
N ARG A 123 4.12 4.67 12.97
CA ARG A 123 3.51 5.96 12.57
C ARG A 123 4.04 6.50 11.25
N ASP A 124 5.36 6.41 11.02
CA ASP A 124 5.97 6.96 9.82
C ASP A 124 5.49 6.22 8.56
N PHE A 125 5.42 4.90 8.62
CA PHE A 125 4.86 4.10 7.53
C PHE A 125 3.40 4.46 7.27
N ARG A 126 2.57 4.49 8.33
CA ARG A 126 1.14 4.79 8.16
C ARG A 126 0.90 6.19 7.59
N SER A 127 1.69 7.17 8.03
CA SER A 127 1.63 8.52 7.49
C SER A 127 2.00 8.55 6.00
N ALA A 128 3.07 7.86 5.62
CA ALA A 128 3.47 7.73 4.21
C ALA A 128 2.39 7.04 3.38
N MET A 129 1.83 5.96 3.89
CA MET A 129 0.75 5.23 3.19
C MET A 129 -0.48 6.11 2.98
N LEU A 130 -0.92 6.85 4.00
CA LEU A 130 -2.05 7.77 3.88
C LEU A 130 -1.79 8.87 2.85
N THR A 131 -0.57 9.38 2.78
CA THR A 131 -0.22 10.40 1.79
C THR A 131 -0.25 9.84 0.36
N VAL A 132 0.36 8.69 0.12
CA VAL A 132 0.32 8.11 -1.24
C VAL A 132 -1.09 7.71 -1.66
N VAL A 133 -1.92 7.25 -0.71
CA VAL A 133 -3.32 6.93 -0.99
C VAL A 133 -4.10 8.20 -1.34
N SER A 134 -3.92 9.27 -0.58
CA SER A 134 -4.58 10.55 -0.88
C SER A 134 -4.23 11.06 -2.29
N GLU A 135 -2.96 10.96 -2.66
CA GLU A 135 -2.47 11.43 -3.96
C GLU A 135 -2.94 10.54 -5.14
N THR A 136 -3.24 9.28 -4.91
CA THR A 136 -3.57 8.33 -5.98
C THR A 136 -5.05 7.97 -6.02
N LEU A 137 -5.64 7.66 -4.88
CA LEU A 137 -7.03 7.19 -4.75
C LEU A 137 -7.97 8.25 -4.19
N GLY A 138 -7.42 9.38 -3.73
CA GLY A 138 -8.20 10.51 -3.26
C GLY A 138 -8.35 10.56 -1.74
N ASP A 139 -8.78 11.72 -1.27
CA ASP A 139 -8.86 12.02 0.16
C ASP A 139 -9.89 11.15 0.89
N GLN A 140 -10.97 10.77 0.23
CA GLN A 140 -12.00 9.95 0.85
C GLN A 140 -11.52 8.52 1.08
N ALA A 141 -10.77 7.96 0.14
CA ALA A 141 -10.13 6.65 0.32
C ALA A 141 -9.10 6.71 1.45
N ALA A 142 -8.33 7.80 1.54
CA ALA A 142 -7.35 8.00 2.61
C ALA A 142 -8.05 8.14 3.98
N LEU A 143 -9.16 8.87 4.05
CA LEU A 143 -9.93 9.01 5.29
C LEU A 143 -10.45 7.66 5.79
N LEU A 144 -10.96 6.85 4.88
CA LEU A 144 -11.44 5.50 5.21
C LEU A 144 -10.31 4.62 5.75
N LEU A 145 -9.13 4.66 5.13
CA LEU A 145 -7.97 3.90 5.60
C LEU A 145 -7.49 4.40 6.96
N ARG A 146 -7.46 5.71 7.17
CA ARG A 146 -7.06 6.31 8.44
C ARG A 146 -7.95 5.83 9.58
N ALA A 147 -9.26 5.80 9.37
CA ALA A 147 -10.18 5.28 10.36
C ALA A 147 -9.91 3.79 10.67
N GLY A 148 -9.60 3.01 9.65
CA GLY A 148 -9.20 1.61 9.81
C GLY A 148 -7.93 1.45 10.65
N TYR A 149 -6.92 2.25 10.39
CA TYR A 149 -5.68 2.26 11.18
C TYR A 149 -5.95 2.65 12.64
N ASP A 150 -6.68 3.74 12.85
CA ASP A 150 -6.94 4.24 14.20
C ASP A 150 -7.71 3.19 15.02
N GLY A 151 -8.69 2.53 14.42
CA GLY A 151 -9.44 1.48 15.10
C GLY A 151 -8.62 0.22 15.39
N ALA A 152 -7.70 -0.16 14.50
CA ALA A 152 -6.92 -1.38 14.65
C ALA A 152 -5.69 -1.19 15.56
N VAL A 153 -5.04 -0.02 15.50
CA VAL A 153 -3.78 0.24 16.20
C VAL A 153 -4.00 0.84 17.57
N CYS A 154 -4.99 1.73 17.71
CA CYS A 154 -5.29 2.44 18.96
C CYS A 154 -6.47 1.84 19.72
N GLY A 155 -7.09 0.81 19.16
CA GLY A 155 -8.23 0.12 19.76
C GLY A 155 -7.85 -0.83 20.88
#